data_6ca0b972efd3f0fa116a461dcca5a28a
#
_entry.id   6ca0b972efd3f0fa116a461dcca5a28a
#
_cell.length_a   1.000
_cell.length_b   1.000
_cell.length_c   1.000
_cell.angle_alpha   90.00
_cell.angle_beta   90.00
_cell.angle_gamma   90.00
#
_symmetry.space_group_name_H-M   'P 1'
#
loop_
_entity.id
_entity.type
_entity.pdbx_description
1 polymer ?
#
loop_
_entity_poly.entity_id
_entity_poly.type
_entity_poly.pdbx_seq_one_letter_code
_entity_poly.pdbx_strand_id
1 'polypeptide(L)'
;MVLLSKFTPHDLGGGLRFLEGRLPDQLLWNSATFAAVWALRPAIRPSILMHGRPVQVPRWQQAYGQDYRYRGQTSPAEPVPPLVAPLLSWAGREVHPTLNALLVNWYEGPGHYIGPHHDTTKWMLPGTPIVTISFGEERVFRLSRGTGHERETMDFLASDGTVFIIPRDTNDVWKHSVPKSARYTGRRISVTIRGFRTGG
;
A
#
# COMPACT_ATOMS: atom_id res chain seq x y z
N MET A 1 3.25 -19.79 11.95
CA MET A 1 2.73 -19.83 10.56
C MET A 1 1.28 -19.39 10.62
N VAL A 2 1.05 -18.10 10.50
CA VAL A 2 -0.26 -17.48 10.68
C VAL A 2 -1.15 -17.76 9.47
N LEU A 3 -2.44 -17.88 9.71
CA LEU A 3 -3.53 -18.35 8.83
C LEU A 3 -3.61 -17.60 7.47
N LEU A 4 -2.64 -17.83 6.59
CA LEU A 4 -2.74 -17.44 5.18
C LEU A 4 -3.86 -18.22 4.43
N SER A 5 -4.50 -19.18 5.08
CA SER A 5 -5.63 -19.95 4.55
C SER A 5 -6.89 -19.11 4.23
N LYS A 6 -6.96 -17.88 4.76
CA LYS A 6 -8.05 -16.92 4.47
C LYS A 6 -7.79 -16.08 3.21
N PHE A 7 -6.60 -16.23 2.60
CA PHE A 7 -6.21 -15.48 1.42
C PHE A 7 -6.10 -16.39 0.21
N THR A 8 -6.61 -15.94 -0.91
CA THR A 8 -6.48 -16.63 -2.21
C THR A 8 -5.09 -16.36 -2.78
N PRO A 9 -4.25 -17.40 -2.97
CA PRO A 9 -2.96 -17.22 -3.62
C PRO A 9 -3.14 -17.15 -5.14
N HIS A 10 -2.50 -16.17 -5.76
CA HIS A 10 -2.32 -16.06 -7.20
C HIS A 10 -0.89 -16.44 -7.54
N ASP A 11 -0.71 -17.44 -8.39
CA ASP A 11 0.61 -17.86 -8.89
C ASP A 11 1.10 -16.86 -9.95
N LEU A 12 2.29 -16.31 -9.73
CA LEU A 12 2.94 -15.35 -10.62
C LEU A 12 4.09 -15.99 -11.44
N GLY A 13 4.21 -17.31 -11.37
CA GLY A 13 5.31 -18.06 -11.96
C GLY A 13 6.60 -17.99 -11.16
N GLY A 14 7.50 -18.98 -11.39
CA GLY A 14 8.80 -19.05 -10.72
C GLY A 14 8.73 -19.21 -9.19
N GLY A 15 7.63 -19.75 -8.65
CA GLY A 15 7.41 -19.89 -7.22
C GLY A 15 6.94 -18.61 -6.50
N LEU A 16 6.79 -17.50 -7.25
CA LEU A 16 6.32 -16.23 -6.70
C LEU A 16 4.81 -16.23 -6.53
N ARG A 17 4.32 -15.58 -5.47
CA ARG A 17 2.90 -15.52 -5.12
C ARG A 17 2.47 -14.10 -4.80
N PHE A 18 1.21 -13.83 -5.06
CA PHE A 18 0.48 -12.65 -4.62
C PHE A 18 -0.79 -13.13 -3.91
N LEU A 19 -1.13 -12.56 -2.77
CA LEU A 19 -2.24 -13.04 -1.98
C LEU A 19 -3.33 -11.98 -1.93
N GLU A 20 -4.57 -12.38 -2.14
CA GLU A 20 -5.76 -11.54 -2.09
C GLU A 20 -6.73 -12.04 -1.03
N GLY A 21 -7.35 -11.13 -0.31
CA GLY A 21 -8.36 -11.43 0.70
C GLY A 21 -9.19 -10.21 1.05
N ARG A 22 -9.97 -10.34 2.12
CA ARG A 22 -10.81 -9.26 2.63
C ARG A 22 -10.56 -9.05 4.13
N LEU A 23 -10.71 -7.79 4.55
CA LEU A 23 -10.77 -7.46 5.97
C LEU A 23 -11.98 -8.15 6.62
N PRO A 24 -11.87 -8.55 7.90
CA PRO A 24 -13.03 -8.87 8.73
C PRO A 24 -14.01 -7.69 8.81
N ASP A 25 -15.31 -7.97 8.85
CA ASP A 25 -16.37 -6.95 8.82
C ASP A 25 -16.23 -5.89 9.92
N GLN A 26 -15.78 -6.29 11.12
CA GLN A 26 -15.55 -5.37 12.24
C GLN A 26 -14.41 -4.35 12.02
N LEU A 27 -13.60 -4.52 10.98
CA LEU A 27 -12.53 -3.60 10.59
C LEU A 27 -12.88 -2.78 9.35
N LEU A 28 -14.02 -3.04 8.72
CA LEU A 28 -14.52 -2.23 7.62
C LEU A 28 -14.92 -0.84 8.15
N TRP A 29 -14.61 0.17 7.38
CA TRP A 29 -14.98 1.53 7.73
C TRP A 29 -16.37 1.88 7.26
N ASN A 30 -17.20 2.40 8.14
CA ASN A 30 -18.42 3.08 7.74
C ASN A 30 -18.09 4.47 7.17
N SER A 31 -19.10 5.17 6.65
CA SER A 31 -18.93 6.48 6.03
C SER A 31 -18.33 7.52 6.99
N ALA A 32 -18.67 7.46 8.27
CA ALA A 32 -18.16 8.41 9.29
C ALA A 32 -16.67 8.15 9.55
N THR A 33 -16.26 6.89 9.72
CA THR A 33 -14.85 6.51 9.89
C THR A 33 -14.02 6.85 8.64
N PHE A 34 -14.55 6.56 7.45
CA PHE A 34 -13.89 6.92 6.20
C PHE A 34 -13.68 8.43 6.10
N ALA A 35 -14.70 9.25 6.42
CA ALA A 35 -14.60 10.71 6.40
C ALA A 35 -13.57 11.22 7.44
N ALA A 36 -13.55 10.63 8.64
CA ALA A 36 -12.58 10.98 9.67
C ALA A 36 -11.13 10.67 9.25
N VAL A 37 -10.88 9.47 8.67
CA VAL A 37 -9.55 9.12 8.13
C VAL A 37 -9.21 9.96 6.90
N TRP A 38 -10.21 10.34 6.08
CA TRP A 38 -10.00 11.28 4.98
C TRP A 38 -9.51 12.63 5.45
N ALA A 39 -9.99 13.11 6.58
CA ALA A 39 -9.59 14.39 7.18
C ALA A 39 -8.14 14.40 7.72
N LEU A 40 -7.54 13.23 7.99
CA LEU A 40 -6.14 13.11 8.43
C LEU A 40 -5.11 13.36 7.30
N ARG A 41 -5.54 13.51 6.05
CA ARG A 41 -4.59 13.75 4.97
C ARG A 41 -3.85 15.07 5.17
N PRO A 42 -2.55 15.14 4.83
CA PRO A 42 -1.79 16.39 4.89
C PRO A 42 -2.43 17.50 4.03
N ALA A 43 -2.29 18.74 4.43
CA ALA A 43 -2.76 19.88 3.64
C ALA A 43 -2.08 19.95 2.27
N ILE A 44 -0.82 19.55 2.19
CA ILE A 44 0.01 19.62 0.98
C ILE A 44 0.41 18.21 0.55
N ARG A 45 0.28 17.94 -0.74
CA ARG A 45 0.83 16.70 -1.33
C ARG A 45 2.35 16.77 -1.33
N PRO A 46 3.05 15.68 -0.96
CA PRO A 46 4.51 15.67 -0.95
C PRO A 46 5.09 15.83 -2.36
N SER A 47 6.32 16.32 -2.43
CA SER A 47 7.11 16.35 -3.66
C SER A 47 8.26 15.37 -3.57
N ILE A 48 8.65 14.78 -4.68
CA ILE A 48 9.82 13.91 -4.84
C ILE A 48 10.75 14.51 -5.89
N LEU A 49 12.05 14.25 -5.77
CA LEU A 49 13.00 14.64 -6.81
C LEU A 49 12.95 13.63 -7.96
N MET A 50 12.60 14.10 -9.15
CA MET A 50 12.68 13.35 -10.39
C MET A 50 13.62 14.08 -11.36
N HIS A 51 14.72 13.42 -11.72
CA HIS A 51 15.76 14.01 -12.58
C HIS A 51 16.23 15.40 -12.07
N GLY A 52 16.44 15.54 -10.76
CA GLY A 52 16.89 16.78 -10.12
C GLY A 52 15.82 17.89 -9.98
N ARG A 53 14.57 17.63 -10.38
CA ARG A 53 13.46 18.58 -10.28
C ARG A 53 12.43 18.12 -9.25
N PRO A 54 11.89 19.01 -8.40
CA PRO A 54 10.78 18.66 -7.51
C PRO A 54 9.51 18.42 -8.34
N VAL A 55 8.93 17.23 -8.19
CA VAL A 55 7.65 16.85 -8.80
C VAL A 55 6.67 16.49 -7.71
N GLN A 56 5.52 17.15 -7.70
CA GLN A 56 4.47 16.85 -6.74
C GLN A 56 3.90 15.45 -6.99
N VAL A 57 3.85 14.65 -5.95
CA VAL A 57 3.25 13.31 -6.02
C VAL A 57 1.75 13.45 -6.29
N PRO A 58 1.19 12.72 -7.29
CA PRO A 58 -0.21 12.87 -7.68
C PRO A 58 -1.17 12.14 -6.71
N ARG A 59 -0.97 12.30 -5.42
CA ARG A 59 -1.80 11.83 -4.30
C ARG A 59 -1.27 12.41 -3.00
N TRP A 60 -2.06 12.39 -1.93
CA TRP A 60 -1.51 12.65 -0.58
C TRP A 60 -0.94 11.35 0.00
N GLN A 61 0.04 11.47 0.86
CA GLN A 61 0.57 10.37 1.64
C GLN A 61 1.12 10.85 2.98
N GLN A 62 1.02 9.99 4.00
CA GLN A 62 1.57 10.20 5.33
C GLN A 62 2.06 8.87 5.91
N ALA A 63 3.26 8.88 6.48
CA ALA A 63 3.83 7.77 7.22
C ALA A 63 3.43 7.83 8.69
N TYR A 64 3.18 6.68 9.31
CA TYR A 64 2.85 6.55 10.71
C TYR A 64 3.64 5.41 11.36
N GLY A 65 4.09 5.62 12.58
CA GLY A 65 4.82 4.65 13.38
C GLY A 65 6.32 4.58 13.11
N GLN A 66 6.73 4.52 11.86
CA GLN A 66 8.15 4.55 11.44
C GLN A 66 8.32 5.40 10.19
N ASP A 67 9.45 6.10 10.08
CA ASP A 67 9.79 6.92 8.92
C ASP A 67 9.74 6.12 7.63
N TYR A 68 9.15 6.70 6.61
CA TYR A 68 9.14 6.13 5.28
C TYR A 68 10.27 6.73 4.44
N ARG A 69 11.25 5.89 4.09
CA ARG A 69 12.43 6.29 3.30
C ARG A 69 12.32 5.75 1.88
N TYR A 70 12.35 6.66 0.92
CA TYR A 70 12.22 6.33 -0.50
C TYR A 70 13.13 7.23 -1.35
N ARG A 71 13.96 6.64 -2.21
CA ARG A 71 14.87 7.36 -3.15
C ARG A 71 15.70 8.47 -2.49
N GLY A 72 16.27 8.20 -1.33
CA GLY A 72 17.10 9.17 -0.60
C GLY A 72 16.31 10.27 0.12
N GLN A 73 14.99 10.22 0.11
CA GLN A 73 14.12 11.11 0.87
C GLN A 73 13.51 10.37 2.06
N THR A 74 13.28 11.11 3.13
CA THR A 74 12.58 10.61 4.33
C THR A 74 11.26 11.38 4.47
N SER A 75 10.15 10.65 4.54
CA SER A 75 8.88 11.18 5.02
C SER A 75 8.82 10.88 6.52
N PRO A 76 8.91 11.88 7.39
CA PRO A 76 8.82 11.68 8.83
C PRO A 76 7.51 11.00 9.20
N ALA A 77 7.57 10.08 10.15
CA ALA A 77 6.38 9.41 10.66
C ALA A 77 5.71 10.26 11.75
N GLU A 78 4.39 10.26 11.73
CA GLU A 78 3.57 10.70 12.85
C GLU A 78 3.21 9.50 13.75
N PRO A 79 2.76 9.74 14.99
CA PRO A 79 2.16 8.69 15.81
C PRO A 79 0.98 8.02 15.09
N VAL A 80 0.82 6.71 15.27
CA VAL A 80 -0.26 5.97 14.63
C VAL A 80 -1.62 6.46 15.15
N PRO A 81 -2.49 7.02 14.29
CA PRO A 81 -3.81 7.51 14.72
C PRO A 81 -4.69 6.35 15.23
N PRO A 82 -5.49 6.56 16.28
CA PRO A 82 -6.41 5.55 16.82
C PRO A 82 -7.35 4.94 15.77
N LEU A 83 -7.74 5.72 14.74
CA LEU A 83 -8.63 5.27 13.66
C LEU A 83 -8.02 4.18 12.76
N VAL A 84 -6.69 4.16 12.60
CA VAL A 84 -6.00 3.17 11.75
C VAL A 84 -5.21 2.14 12.56
N ALA A 85 -5.01 2.35 13.86
CA ALA A 85 -4.30 1.43 14.74
C ALA A 85 -4.88 0.00 14.76
N PRO A 86 -6.22 -0.21 14.69
CA PRO A 86 -6.80 -1.55 14.62
C PRO A 86 -6.33 -2.36 13.39
N LEU A 87 -6.06 -1.70 12.25
CA LEU A 87 -5.54 -2.36 11.04
C LEU A 87 -4.12 -2.87 11.24
N LEU A 88 -3.26 -2.06 11.90
CA LEU A 88 -1.90 -2.47 12.23
C LEU A 88 -1.89 -3.65 13.19
N SER A 89 -2.72 -3.59 14.23
CA SER A 89 -2.86 -4.67 15.21
C SER A 89 -3.38 -5.97 14.56
N TRP A 90 -4.35 -5.87 13.66
CA TRP A 90 -4.87 -7.01 12.91
C TRP A 90 -3.77 -7.60 12.00
N ALA A 91 -3.08 -6.77 11.22
CA ALA A 91 -2.03 -7.25 10.33
C ALA A 91 -0.88 -7.94 11.10
N GLY A 92 -0.53 -7.42 12.29
CA GLY A 92 0.46 -8.02 13.17
C GLY A 92 0.07 -9.42 13.67
N ARG A 93 -1.21 -9.63 13.95
CA ARG A 93 -1.72 -10.95 14.41
C ARG A 93 -1.97 -11.93 13.29
N GLU A 94 -2.59 -11.48 12.19
CA GLU A 94 -3.12 -12.38 11.15
C GLU A 94 -2.13 -12.60 9.99
N VAL A 95 -1.21 -11.67 9.76
CA VAL A 95 -0.29 -11.74 8.62
C VAL A 95 1.16 -11.95 9.07
N HIS A 96 1.74 -10.98 9.80
CA HIS A 96 3.13 -11.11 10.26
C HIS A 96 3.42 -10.25 11.49
N PRO A 97 4.00 -10.79 12.56
CA PRO A 97 4.17 -10.09 13.85
C PRO A 97 5.14 -8.90 13.80
N THR A 98 5.97 -8.80 12.78
CA THR A 98 6.94 -7.70 12.64
C THR A 98 6.37 -6.46 11.94
N LEU A 99 5.11 -6.47 11.53
CA LEU A 99 4.47 -5.32 10.92
C LEU A 99 4.27 -4.20 11.96
N ASN A 100 4.89 -3.03 11.74
CA ASN A 100 4.97 -1.96 12.75
C ASN A 100 4.82 -0.54 12.20
N ALA A 101 4.59 -0.39 10.90
CA ALA A 101 4.50 0.91 10.25
C ALA A 101 3.38 0.96 9.21
N LEU A 102 2.81 2.13 9.04
CA LEU A 102 1.76 2.42 8.07
C LEU A 102 2.22 3.54 7.12
N LEU A 103 1.90 3.39 5.84
CA LEU A 103 1.88 4.47 4.87
C LEU A 103 0.46 4.60 4.34
N VAL A 104 -0.20 5.69 4.66
CA VAL A 104 -1.55 5.96 4.15
C VAL A 104 -1.44 6.83 2.90
N ASN A 105 -2.18 6.45 1.86
CA ASN A 105 -2.27 7.18 0.60
C ASN A 105 -3.74 7.54 0.34
N TRP A 106 -4.00 8.80 -0.01
CA TRP A 106 -5.34 9.30 -0.35
C TRP A 106 -5.38 9.67 -1.82
N TYR A 107 -6.40 9.15 -2.51
CA TYR A 107 -6.64 9.38 -3.93
C TYR A 107 -7.98 10.08 -4.10
N GLU A 108 -8.02 11.14 -4.91
CA GLU A 108 -9.23 11.89 -5.24
C GLU A 108 -9.31 12.07 -6.74
N GLY A 109 -10.33 11.47 -7.33
CA GLY A 109 -10.62 11.59 -8.75
C GLY A 109 -9.55 11.02 -9.69
N PRO A 110 -9.65 11.33 -10.99
CA PRO A 110 -8.92 10.66 -12.07
C PRO A 110 -7.44 11.05 -12.15
N GLY A 111 -7.07 12.20 -11.57
CA GLY A 111 -5.69 12.71 -11.58
C GLY A 111 -4.76 12.03 -10.58
N HIS A 112 -5.31 11.24 -9.63
CA HIS A 112 -4.54 10.61 -8.57
C HIS A 112 -4.20 9.16 -8.89
N TYR A 113 -2.91 8.85 -8.89
CA TYR A 113 -2.38 7.53 -9.25
C TYR A 113 -1.04 7.25 -8.55
N ILE A 114 -0.53 6.04 -8.69
CA ILE A 114 0.87 5.69 -8.43
C ILE A 114 1.39 4.83 -9.58
N GLY A 115 2.50 5.27 -10.17
CA GLY A 115 3.15 4.55 -11.26
C GLY A 115 3.79 3.23 -10.82
N PRO A 116 4.18 2.35 -11.77
CA PRO A 116 4.82 1.09 -11.46
C PRO A 116 6.11 1.27 -10.66
N HIS A 117 6.21 0.63 -9.49
CA HIS A 117 7.36 0.70 -8.60
C HIS A 117 7.49 -0.57 -7.77
N HIS A 118 8.68 -0.79 -7.25
CA HIS A 118 8.93 -1.69 -6.13
C HIS A 118 8.91 -0.88 -4.84
N ASP A 119 8.40 -1.44 -3.77
CA ASP A 119 8.60 -0.86 -2.45
C ASP A 119 10.06 -1.04 -2.02
N THR A 120 10.60 -0.03 -1.36
CA THR A 120 11.98 -0.09 -0.82
C THR A 120 12.05 -1.09 0.33
N THR A 121 12.83 -2.14 0.16
CA THR A 121 13.01 -3.20 1.16
C THR A 121 14.26 -3.03 2.03
N LYS A 122 15.10 -2.03 1.72
CA LYS A 122 16.40 -1.79 2.39
C LYS A 122 16.31 -1.73 3.93
N TRP A 123 15.23 -1.12 4.44
CA TRP A 123 15.03 -0.90 5.87
C TRP A 123 14.00 -1.85 6.49
N MET A 124 13.38 -2.70 5.66
CA MET A 124 12.42 -3.68 6.13
C MET A 124 13.12 -4.84 6.86
N LEU A 125 12.44 -5.38 7.84
CA LEU A 125 12.85 -6.62 8.49
C LEU A 125 12.82 -7.77 7.48
N PRO A 126 13.81 -8.70 7.50
CA PRO A 126 13.81 -9.86 6.61
C PRO A 126 12.53 -10.69 6.73
N GLY A 127 12.02 -11.19 5.60
CA GLY A 127 10.83 -12.04 5.57
C GLY A 127 9.50 -11.32 5.79
N THR A 128 9.50 -10.03 6.10
CA THR A 128 8.26 -9.26 6.28
C THR A 128 7.60 -8.98 4.95
N PRO A 129 6.31 -9.32 4.76
CA PRO A 129 5.56 -8.98 3.56
C PRO A 129 5.11 -7.51 3.58
N ILE A 130 4.60 -7.04 2.45
CA ILE A 130 3.89 -5.78 2.32
C ILE A 130 2.40 -6.09 2.31
N VAL A 131 1.63 -5.45 3.18
CA VAL A 131 0.18 -5.57 3.23
C VAL A 131 -0.44 -4.28 2.75
N THR A 132 -1.37 -4.35 1.79
CA THR A 132 -2.10 -3.18 1.29
C THR A 132 -3.60 -3.40 1.49
N ILE A 133 -4.26 -2.46 2.14
CA ILE A 133 -5.70 -2.48 2.41
C ILE A 133 -6.35 -1.30 1.69
N SER A 134 -7.46 -1.53 1.01
CA SER A 134 -8.18 -0.52 0.25
C SER A 134 -9.51 -0.16 0.89
N PHE A 135 -9.87 1.14 0.85
CA PHE A 135 -11.15 1.65 1.32
C PHE A 135 -11.72 2.68 0.32
N GLY A 136 -13.04 2.66 0.15
CA GLY A 136 -13.76 3.58 -0.72
C GLY A 136 -13.79 3.13 -2.18
N GLU A 137 -13.55 4.05 -3.13
CA GLU A 137 -13.67 3.78 -4.56
C GLU A 137 -12.78 2.63 -5.02
N GLU A 138 -13.37 1.66 -5.71
CA GLU A 138 -12.63 0.58 -6.34
C GLU A 138 -11.68 1.11 -7.42
N ARG A 139 -10.43 0.65 -7.38
CA ARG A 139 -9.43 0.95 -8.40
C ARG A 139 -8.65 -0.29 -8.77
N VAL A 140 -8.13 -0.31 -9.99
CA VAL A 140 -7.20 -1.36 -10.41
C VAL A 140 -5.92 -1.26 -9.58
N PHE A 141 -5.52 -2.40 -9.03
CA PHE A 141 -4.18 -2.65 -8.51
C PHE A 141 -3.46 -3.55 -9.51
N ARG A 142 -2.44 -3.00 -10.15
CA ARG A 142 -1.73 -3.69 -11.23
C ARG A 142 -0.38 -4.17 -10.78
N LEU A 143 -0.10 -5.44 -10.98
CA LEU A 143 1.24 -6.01 -10.97
C LEU A 143 1.82 -5.97 -12.38
N SER A 144 3.13 -5.73 -12.49
CA SER A 144 3.82 -5.75 -13.78
C SER A 144 5.29 -6.15 -13.62
N ARG A 145 5.82 -6.92 -14.58
CA ARG A 145 7.25 -7.22 -14.71
C ARG A 145 7.68 -7.13 -16.16
N GLY A 146 8.99 -7.12 -16.41
CA GLY A 146 9.56 -6.99 -17.75
C GLY A 146 9.40 -5.59 -18.35
N THR A 147 9.86 -5.41 -19.57
CA THR A 147 9.85 -4.16 -20.35
C THR A 147 9.51 -4.43 -21.81
N GLY A 148 9.02 -3.41 -22.53
CA GLY A 148 8.73 -3.54 -23.96
C GLY A 148 7.74 -4.66 -24.27
N HIS A 149 8.09 -5.51 -25.23
CA HIS A 149 7.26 -6.63 -25.69
C HIS A 149 7.18 -7.80 -24.69
N GLU A 150 8.14 -7.89 -23.76
CA GLU A 150 8.17 -8.90 -22.70
C GLU A 150 7.43 -8.46 -21.42
N ARG A 151 6.73 -7.37 -21.48
CA ARG A 151 6.01 -6.85 -20.32
C ARG A 151 4.79 -7.70 -20.01
N GLU A 152 4.78 -8.28 -18.85
CA GLU A 152 3.63 -8.97 -18.27
C GLU A 152 2.89 -8.05 -17.31
N THR A 153 1.56 -8.14 -17.29
CA THR A 153 0.71 -7.40 -16.37
C THR A 153 -0.43 -8.26 -15.87
N MET A 154 -0.78 -8.08 -14.59
CA MET A 154 -1.96 -8.68 -13.97
C MET A 154 -2.73 -7.61 -13.21
N ASP A 155 -4.03 -7.51 -13.43
CA ASP A 155 -4.91 -6.53 -12.80
C ASP A 155 -5.79 -7.19 -11.75
N PHE A 156 -5.87 -6.57 -10.59
CA PHE A 156 -6.72 -6.96 -9.46
C PHE A 156 -7.61 -5.79 -9.08
N LEU A 157 -8.82 -6.06 -8.61
CA LEU A 157 -9.74 -5.01 -8.18
C LEU A 157 -9.53 -4.71 -6.69
N ALA A 158 -9.05 -3.52 -6.42
CA ALA A 158 -8.87 -3.01 -5.06
C ALA A 158 -10.16 -2.33 -4.58
N SER A 159 -11.18 -3.15 -4.32
CA SER A 159 -12.48 -2.73 -3.78
C SER A 159 -12.38 -2.38 -2.29
N ASP A 160 -13.45 -1.83 -1.73
CA ASP A 160 -13.56 -1.53 -0.31
C ASP A 160 -13.35 -2.78 0.55
N GLY A 161 -12.43 -2.73 1.53
CA GLY A 161 -12.06 -3.85 2.39
C GLY A 161 -11.15 -4.91 1.75
N THR A 162 -10.71 -4.75 0.50
CA THR A 162 -9.75 -5.67 -0.14
C THR A 162 -8.38 -5.56 0.53
N VAL A 163 -7.78 -6.72 0.78
CA VAL A 163 -6.42 -6.87 1.30
C VAL A 163 -5.55 -7.58 0.28
N PHE A 164 -4.43 -6.96 -0.04
CA PHE A 164 -3.37 -7.58 -0.83
C PHE A 164 -2.13 -7.80 0.03
N ILE A 165 -1.51 -8.97 -0.10
CA ILE A 165 -0.24 -9.29 0.55
C ILE A 165 0.77 -9.60 -0.55
N ILE A 166 1.85 -8.83 -0.56
CA ILE A 166 2.97 -8.98 -1.49
C ILE A 166 4.15 -9.53 -0.69
N PRO A 167 4.52 -10.81 -0.84
CA PRO A 167 5.76 -11.35 -0.30
C PRO A 167 6.96 -10.54 -0.80
N ARG A 168 8.04 -10.56 -0.01
CA ARG A 168 9.24 -9.77 -0.34
C ARG A 168 9.86 -10.16 -1.68
N ASP A 169 10.01 -11.45 -1.93
CA ASP A 169 10.53 -12.01 -3.19
C ASP A 169 9.68 -11.58 -4.40
N THR A 170 8.37 -11.55 -4.23
CA THR A 170 7.44 -11.03 -5.24
C THR A 170 7.66 -9.54 -5.48
N ASN A 171 7.82 -8.73 -4.42
CA ASN A 171 8.10 -7.30 -4.56
C ASN A 171 9.44 -7.02 -5.25
N ASP A 172 10.43 -7.89 -5.10
CA ASP A 172 11.74 -7.71 -5.73
C ASP A 172 11.68 -7.94 -7.26
N VAL A 173 10.68 -8.67 -7.78
CA VAL A 173 10.50 -9.01 -9.20
C VAL A 173 9.35 -8.23 -9.84
N TRP A 174 8.21 -8.16 -9.16
CA TRP A 174 7.00 -7.53 -9.66
C TRP A 174 6.83 -6.11 -9.12
N LYS A 175 6.71 -5.14 -10.01
CA LYS A 175 6.26 -3.78 -9.67
C LYS A 175 4.76 -3.79 -9.45
N HIS A 176 4.30 -2.90 -8.56
CA HIS A 176 2.89 -2.65 -8.39
C HIS A 176 2.53 -1.19 -8.64
N SER A 177 1.28 -0.94 -9.00
CA SER A 177 0.77 0.39 -9.36
C SER A 177 -0.73 0.51 -9.15
N VAL A 178 -1.22 1.74 -9.03
CA VAL A 178 -2.62 2.11 -9.23
C VAL A 178 -2.67 3.01 -10.47
N PRO A 179 -3.03 2.48 -11.64
CA PRO A 179 -2.98 3.22 -12.90
C PRO A 179 -3.90 4.44 -12.90
N LYS A 180 -3.52 5.48 -13.63
CA LYS A 180 -4.39 6.62 -13.91
C LYS A 180 -5.57 6.17 -14.76
N SER A 181 -6.79 6.61 -14.42
CA SER A 181 -7.98 6.35 -15.22
C SER A 181 -8.99 7.49 -15.11
N ALA A 182 -9.57 7.88 -16.22
CA ALA A 182 -10.65 8.88 -16.26
C ALA A 182 -11.94 8.38 -15.59
N ARG A 183 -12.07 7.06 -15.37
CA ARG A 183 -13.24 6.44 -14.72
C ARG A 183 -13.28 6.68 -13.21
N TYR A 184 -12.15 7.03 -12.59
CA TYR A 184 -12.08 7.25 -11.14
C TYR A 184 -12.55 8.65 -10.79
N THR A 185 -13.72 8.74 -10.19
CA THR A 185 -14.35 10.02 -9.81
C THR A 185 -14.49 10.19 -8.30
N GLY A 186 -14.34 9.12 -7.55
CA GLY A 186 -14.52 9.05 -6.11
C GLY A 186 -13.23 9.15 -5.32
N ARG A 187 -13.37 8.93 -4.01
CA ARG A 187 -12.29 8.94 -3.03
C ARG A 187 -11.89 7.53 -2.66
N ARG A 188 -10.59 7.29 -2.59
CA ARG A 188 -10.01 6.03 -2.13
C ARG A 188 -8.90 6.31 -1.12
N ILE A 189 -8.86 5.50 -0.08
CA ILE A 189 -7.74 5.45 0.87
C ILE A 189 -7.06 4.09 0.73
N SER A 190 -5.74 4.08 0.64
CA SER A 190 -4.94 2.85 0.70
C SER A 190 -4.04 2.90 1.92
N VAL A 191 -4.12 1.88 2.76
CA VAL A 191 -3.26 1.71 3.93
C VAL A 191 -2.26 0.61 3.61
N THR A 192 -0.97 0.97 3.50
CA THR A 192 0.11 0.02 3.27
C THR A 192 0.87 -0.20 4.57
N ILE A 193 1.00 -1.47 5.00
CA ILE A 193 1.60 -1.87 6.27
C ILE A 193 2.88 -2.64 5.99
N ARG A 194 3.96 -2.29 6.70
CA ARG A 194 5.28 -2.89 6.55
C ARG A 194 5.94 -3.08 7.91
N GLY A 195 7.00 -3.89 7.96
CA GLY A 195 7.82 -4.03 9.15
C GLY A 195 9.21 -3.47 8.92
N PHE A 196 9.58 -2.47 9.70
CA PHE A 196 10.91 -1.85 9.66
C PHE A 196 11.70 -2.13 10.93
N ARG A 197 13.03 -2.06 10.81
CA ARG A 197 13.93 -2.09 11.96
C ARG A 197 13.68 -0.84 12.80
N THR A 198 13.50 -1.01 14.12
CA THR A 198 13.41 0.10 15.07
C THR A 198 14.82 0.61 15.37
N GLY A 199 15.07 1.91 15.25
CA GLY A 199 16.33 2.52 15.61
C GLY A 199 17.41 2.41 14.52
N GLY A 200 17.32 3.25 13.53
CA GLY A 200 18.39 3.56 12.57
C GLY A 200 18.36 5.04 12.25
#